data_bd55dac52a41eafe78086bbe24fefa04
#
_entry.id   bd55dac52a41eafe78086bbe24fefa04
#
_cell.length_a   1.000
_cell.length_b   1.000
_cell.length_c   1.000
_cell.angle_alpha   90.00
_cell.angle_beta   90.00
_cell.angle_gamma   90.00
#
_symmetry.space_group_name_H-M   'P 1'
#
loop_
_entity.id
_entity.type
_entity.pdbx_description
1 polymer ?
#
loop_
_entity_poly.entity_id
_entity_poly.type
_entity_poly.pdbx_seq_one_letter_code
_entity_poly.pdbx_strand_id
1 'polypeptide(L)'
;MTTPFSYPTLLLAALLASLVPSLSAQPANILIAQSKKGEQMGPCEPTIAINPTNTNNIAAGAILDRYYWSDDGGGTWQSNKLASPHGVFGDPVMVADNLGNFYYAHLSDPEKGGWSSPRLLDRIVIQKSEDGGKTYNDGTYVGLSHPKDQDKQWLCVDPRDNTILCTWTEFDKYNSPDENDRSRILFAKSADGAKTWSKPVAISQFEGDCLDDDLTTEGAVPAAGPNGEVYVAWAWNSKIWFDRSLDGGQTWLDKDIVVAKQPGGWTFDIPGIQRCNGMPVLVCDLSNGPHRGTLYVNWSDQKRGKNDTDIWVSKSTNGGKSWSRPIRVNDDRKGKHQFLSWLAIDQTSGYLYVVFYDRREYSDERTDVYLAVSRDGGKTFTNEKISESPFDPSRLVFFGDYNHISAHAGVVRPIWTRMEKGVLSVWTAIWNEAREK
;
A
#
# COMPACT_ATOMS: atom_id res chain seq x y z
N MET A 1 73.90 -31.41 43.05
CA MET A 1 73.68 -31.55 41.58
C MET A 1 72.17 -31.52 41.41
N THR A 2 71.64 -30.41 41.10
CA THR A 2 70.16 -30.20 40.91
C THR A 2 69.97 -29.66 39.48
N THR A 3 69.36 -30.48 38.64
CA THR A 3 68.95 -30.10 37.29
C THR A 3 67.64 -29.29 37.28
N PRO A 4 67.53 -28.24 36.48
CA PRO A 4 66.27 -27.51 36.37
C PRO A 4 65.36 -28.12 35.31
N PHE A 5 64.09 -28.30 35.64
CA PHE A 5 63.00 -28.63 34.72
C PHE A 5 62.59 -27.39 33.90
N SER A 6 62.61 -27.52 32.58
CA SER A 6 62.04 -26.49 31.68
C SER A 6 60.62 -26.88 31.30
N TYR A 7 59.67 -25.93 31.48
CA TYR A 7 58.26 -26.04 30.99
C TYR A 7 58.17 -25.47 29.57
N PRO A 8 57.47 -26.10 28.65
CA PRO A 8 57.22 -25.52 27.34
C PRO A 8 55.99 -24.56 27.43
N THR A 9 56.21 -23.33 26.98
CA THR A 9 55.14 -22.31 26.85
C THR A 9 54.33 -22.61 25.61
N LEU A 10 53.05 -23.05 25.77
CA LEU A 10 52.11 -23.13 24.68
C LEU A 10 51.60 -21.73 24.30
N LEU A 11 52.00 -21.23 23.12
CA LEU A 11 51.37 -20.07 22.49
C LEU A 11 50.00 -20.46 21.91
N LEU A 12 48.95 -19.99 22.53
CA LEU A 12 47.57 -20.08 22.02
C LEU A 12 47.38 -18.94 20.99
N ALA A 13 47.44 -19.24 19.69
CA ALA A 13 47.09 -18.29 18.65
C ALA A 13 45.57 -18.21 18.54
N ALA A 14 44.99 -17.13 19.06
CA ALA A 14 43.57 -16.81 18.86
C ALA A 14 43.37 -16.30 17.45
N LEU A 15 42.73 -17.10 16.58
CA LEU A 15 42.20 -16.65 15.30
C LEU A 15 40.98 -15.73 15.56
N LEU A 16 41.18 -14.43 15.45
CA LEU A 16 40.10 -13.47 15.29
C LEU A 16 39.53 -13.61 13.88
N ALA A 17 38.46 -14.38 13.71
CA ALA A 17 37.64 -14.33 12.52
C ALA A 17 36.94 -12.97 12.49
N SER A 18 37.46 -12.05 11.69
CA SER A 18 36.76 -10.80 11.36
C SER A 18 35.49 -11.14 10.58
N LEU A 19 34.33 -11.07 11.21
CA LEU A 19 33.04 -11.00 10.54
C LEU A 19 33.05 -9.70 9.72
N VAL A 20 33.43 -9.80 8.45
CA VAL A 20 33.16 -8.75 7.47
C VAL A 20 31.64 -8.85 7.22
N PRO A 21 30.83 -7.80 7.55
CA PRO A 21 29.44 -7.81 7.16
C PRO A 21 29.42 -7.90 5.62
N SER A 22 28.77 -8.93 5.09
CA SER A 22 28.49 -9.00 3.66
C SER A 22 27.63 -7.77 3.33
N LEU A 23 28.18 -6.79 2.60
CA LEU A 23 27.36 -5.77 1.97
C LEU A 23 26.37 -6.54 1.08
N SER A 24 25.10 -6.53 1.47
CA SER A 24 24.01 -6.96 0.60
C SER A 24 24.11 -6.11 -0.68
N ALA A 25 24.19 -6.76 -1.83
CA ALA A 25 24.15 -6.04 -3.09
C ALA A 25 22.82 -5.30 -3.17
N GLN A 26 22.87 -4.02 -3.56
CA GLN A 26 21.67 -3.20 -3.73
C GLN A 26 20.69 -3.91 -4.67
N PRO A 27 19.36 -3.97 -4.34
CA PRO A 27 18.38 -4.62 -5.19
C PRO A 27 18.34 -4.00 -6.58
N ALA A 28 18.29 -4.82 -7.63
CA ALA A 28 18.17 -4.33 -9.00
C ALA A 28 16.84 -3.60 -9.18
N ASN A 29 16.88 -2.39 -9.74
CA ASN A 29 15.70 -1.62 -10.09
C ASN A 29 15.28 -1.90 -11.54
N ILE A 30 14.02 -2.22 -11.74
CA ILE A 30 13.43 -2.55 -13.04
C ILE A 30 12.43 -1.47 -13.43
N LEU A 31 12.64 -0.85 -14.58
CA LEU A 31 11.68 0.08 -15.19
C LEU A 31 10.49 -0.72 -15.73
N ILE A 32 9.29 -0.43 -15.22
CA ILE A 32 8.04 -1.04 -15.71
C ILE A 32 7.44 -0.20 -16.84
N ALA A 33 7.35 1.13 -16.62
CA ALA A 33 6.77 2.05 -17.58
C ALA A 33 7.32 3.46 -17.44
N GLN A 34 7.27 4.21 -18.53
CA GLN A 34 7.68 5.62 -18.55
C GLN A 34 6.73 6.42 -19.45
N SER A 35 6.36 7.65 -19.03
CA SER A 35 5.60 8.56 -19.87
C SER A 35 6.45 9.12 -21.03
N LYS A 36 5.77 9.50 -22.08
CA LYS A 36 6.40 10.31 -23.14
C LYS A 36 6.59 11.75 -22.63
N LYS A 37 7.62 12.42 -23.11
CA LYS A 37 7.83 13.83 -22.79
C LYS A 37 6.62 14.67 -23.22
N GLY A 38 6.03 15.42 -22.27
CA GLY A 38 4.85 16.24 -22.50
C GLY A 38 3.51 15.51 -22.35
N GLU A 39 3.52 14.25 -21.95
CA GLU A 39 2.31 13.53 -21.55
C GLU A 39 1.82 14.09 -20.20
N GLN A 40 0.58 14.59 -20.15
CA GLN A 40 0.04 15.28 -18.97
C GLN A 40 -0.29 14.31 -17.84
N MET A 41 -0.76 13.08 -18.17
CA MET A 41 -1.12 12.05 -17.22
C MET A 41 -0.21 10.82 -17.43
N GLY A 42 1.01 10.92 -16.93
CA GLY A 42 1.97 9.82 -16.96
C GLY A 42 1.63 8.71 -15.96
N PRO A 43 2.32 7.56 -16.02
CA PRO A 43 2.08 6.48 -15.08
C PRO A 43 2.53 6.90 -13.67
N CYS A 44 1.57 6.99 -12.74
CA CYS A 44 1.78 7.12 -11.31
C CYS A 44 0.67 6.35 -10.57
N GLU A 45 0.60 6.42 -9.25
CA GLU A 45 -0.31 5.61 -8.43
C GLU A 45 -0.20 4.12 -8.76
N PRO A 46 0.98 3.55 -8.63
CA PRO A 46 1.17 2.17 -9.04
C PRO A 46 0.61 1.18 -8.00
N THR A 47 0.11 0.05 -8.51
CA THR A 47 -0.32 -1.09 -7.71
C THR A 47 0.34 -2.37 -8.21
N ILE A 48 0.53 -3.37 -7.33
CA ILE A 48 1.19 -4.63 -7.67
C ILE A 48 0.65 -5.78 -6.84
N ALA A 49 0.50 -6.96 -7.44
CA ALA A 49 0.17 -8.20 -6.74
C ALA A 49 1.02 -9.35 -7.25
N ILE A 50 1.55 -10.16 -6.32
CA ILE A 50 2.23 -11.43 -6.61
C ILE A 50 1.18 -12.54 -6.62
N ASN A 51 1.22 -13.41 -7.64
CA ASN A 51 0.39 -14.61 -7.68
C ASN A 51 0.84 -15.58 -6.56
N PRO A 52 0.00 -15.90 -5.57
CA PRO A 52 0.41 -16.75 -4.45
C PRO A 52 0.64 -18.21 -4.86
N THR A 53 0.15 -18.66 -6.01
CA THR A 53 0.38 -20.00 -6.54
C THR A 53 1.63 -20.09 -7.42
N ASN A 54 2.14 -18.95 -7.91
CA ASN A 54 3.33 -18.87 -8.75
C ASN A 54 3.99 -17.48 -8.61
N THR A 55 4.96 -17.36 -7.75
CA THR A 55 5.63 -16.09 -7.46
C THR A 55 6.44 -15.49 -8.63
N ASN A 56 6.63 -16.23 -9.72
CA ASN A 56 7.19 -15.68 -10.97
C ASN A 56 6.13 -14.88 -11.75
N ASN A 57 4.84 -15.12 -11.51
CA ASN A 57 3.76 -14.40 -12.17
C ASN A 57 3.31 -13.24 -11.27
N ILE A 58 3.42 -12.02 -11.79
CA ILE A 58 3.14 -10.77 -11.07
C ILE A 58 2.34 -9.86 -11.99
N ALA A 59 1.28 -9.25 -11.45
CA ALA A 59 0.52 -8.22 -12.16
C ALA A 59 0.66 -6.87 -11.46
N ALA A 60 0.64 -5.79 -12.25
CA ALA A 60 0.73 -4.42 -11.77
C ALA A 60 -0.17 -3.47 -12.59
N GLY A 61 -0.45 -2.31 -12.04
CA GLY A 61 -1.23 -1.26 -12.71
C GLY A 61 -0.70 0.11 -12.41
N ALA A 62 -1.10 1.11 -13.21
CA ALA A 62 -0.88 2.53 -12.97
C ALA A 62 -1.94 3.35 -13.69
N ILE A 63 -2.15 4.60 -13.26
CA ILE A 63 -3.11 5.49 -13.93
C ILE A 63 -2.74 5.74 -15.40
N LEU A 64 -3.73 6.08 -16.28
CA LEU A 64 -5.16 6.00 -16.01
C LEU A 64 -5.67 4.57 -16.20
N ASP A 65 -5.21 3.93 -17.27
CA ASP A 65 -5.73 2.68 -17.87
C ASP A 65 -4.62 1.66 -18.12
N ARG A 66 -3.46 1.78 -17.47
CA ARG A 66 -2.29 0.93 -17.74
C ARG A 66 -2.28 -0.28 -16.85
N TYR A 67 -2.01 -1.45 -17.43
CA TYR A 67 -1.66 -2.64 -16.68
C TYR A 67 -0.43 -3.34 -17.25
N TYR A 68 0.24 -4.09 -16.40
CA TYR A 68 1.51 -4.75 -16.66
C TYR A 68 1.50 -6.15 -16.08
N TRP A 69 2.27 -7.07 -16.71
CA TRP A 69 2.49 -8.41 -16.15
C TRP A 69 3.92 -8.86 -16.38
N SER A 70 4.38 -9.74 -15.50
CA SER A 70 5.66 -10.43 -15.54
C SER A 70 5.45 -11.91 -15.30
N ASP A 71 6.18 -12.75 -16.03
CA ASP A 71 6.20 -14.21 -15.84
C ASP A 71 7.56 -14.71 -15.32
N ASP A 72 8.47 -13.80 -14.93
CA ASP A 72 9.84 -14.08 -14.45
C ASP A 72 10.17 -13.44 -13.09
N GLY A 73 9.16 -13.22 -12.27
CA GLY A 73 9.31 -12.64 -10.94
C GLY A 73 9.59 -11.15 -10.91
N GLY A 74 9.24 -10.41 -11.96
CA GLY A 74 9.40 -8.97 -12.07
C GLY A 74 10.68 -8.53 -12.77
N GLY A 75 11.46 -9.47 -13.35
CA GLY A 75 12.68 -9.13 -14.09
C GLY A 75 12.39 -8.47 -15.43
N THR A 76 11.34 -8.90 -16.12
CA THR A 76 10.83 -8.29 -17.35
C THR A 76 9.33 -8.07 -17.30
N TRP A 77 8.84 -7.03 -17.99
CA TRP A 77 7.45 -6.62 -17.98
C TRP A 77 6.87 -6.44 -19.37
N GLN A 78 5.64 -6.88 -19.53
CA GLN A 78 4.79 -6.57 -20.67
C GLN A 78 3.68 -5.64 -20.23
N SER A 79 3.06 -4.93 -21.16
CA SER A 79 2.06 -3.90 -20.85
C SER A 79 0.93 -3.87 -21.86
N ASN A 80 -0.23 -3.44 -21.41
CA ASN A 80 -1.36 -3.13 -22.26
C ASN A 80 -2.24 -2.06 -21.59
N LYS A 81 -3.33 -1.67 -22.25
CA LYS A 81 -4.34 -0.75 -21.74
C LYS A 81 -5.59 -1.50 -21.33
N LEU A 82 -6.08 -1.18 -20.14
CA LEU A 82 -7.33 -1.69 -19.63
C LEU A 82 -8.49 -1.06 -20.40
N ALA A 83 -9.49 -1.86 -20.71
CA ALA A 83 -10.73 -1.42 -21.35
C ALA A 83 -11.93 -2.02 -20.59
N SER A 84 -12.96 -1.21 -20.40
CA SER A 84 -14.22 -1.61 -19.79
C SER A 84 -15.38 -0.86 -20.44
N PRO A 85 -16.57 -1.47 -20.61
CA PRO A 85 -17.78 -0.76 -21.02
C PRO A 85 -18.22 0.30 -20.02
N HIS A 86 -17.68 0.25 -18.79
CA HIS A 86 -17.92 1.24 -17.73
C HIS A 86 -16.90 2.38 -17.76
N GLY A 87 -15.96 2.41 -18.73
CA GLY A 87 -14.81 3.31 -18.74
C GLY A 87 -13.75 2.95 -17.71
N VAL A 88 -12.57 3.59 -17.81
CA VAL A 88 -11.44 3.45 -16.87
C VAL A 88 -10.89 4.83 -16.59
N PHE A 89 -10.78 5.20 -15.31
CA PHE A 89 -10.36 6.56 -14.92
C PHE A 89 -9.31 6.61 -13.77
N GLY A 90 -8.49 5.61 -13.63
CA GLY A 90 -7.39 5.65 -12.65
C GLY A 90 -7.71 4.99 -11.30
N ASP A 91 -6.95 5.36 -10.29
CA ASP A 91 -6.92 4.80 -8.94
C ASP A 91 -6.84 3.26 -8.94
N PRO A 92 -5.82 2.69 -9.62
CA PRO A 92 -5.72 1.24 -9.78
C PRO A 92 -5.45 0.54 -8.44
N VAL A 93 -6.17 -0.55 -8.19
CA VAL A 93 -5.89 -1.47 -7.09
C VAL A 93 -5.80 -2.89 -7.62
N MET A 94 -4.70 -3.58 -7.32
CA MET A 94 -4.45 -4.96 -7.76
C MET A 94 -4.36 -5.89 -6.56
N VAL A 95 -5.14 -6.98 -6.59
CA VAL A 95 -5.02 -8.09 -5.65
C VAL A 95 -5.03 -9.43 -6.38
N ALA A 96 -4.53 -10.49 -5.74
CA ALA A 96 -4.57 -11.86 -6.26
C ALA A 96 -5.28 -12.79 -5.27
N ASP A 97 -6.00 -13.78 -5.80
CA ASP A 97 -6.60 -14.83 -4.98
C ASP A 97 -5.70 -16.10 -4.91
N ASN A 98 -6.07 -17.05 -4.06
CA ASN A 98 -5.34 -18.30 -3.88
C ASN A 98 -5.51 -19.29 -5.05
N LEU A 99 -6.26 -18.93 -6.08
CA LEU A 99 -6.39 -19.68 -7.34
C LEU A 99 -5.47 -19.11 -8.43
N GLY A 100 -4.79 -17.98 -8.14
CA GLY A 100 -3.91 -17.29 -9.07
C GLY A 100 -4.61 -16.32 -10.02
N ASN A 101 -5.87 -15.99 -9.76
CA ASN A 101 -6.55 -14.94 -10.50
C ASN A 101 -6.15 -13.56 -9.94
N PHE A 102 -6.10 -12.56 -10.85
CA PHE A 102 -5.91 -11.17 -10.45
C PHE A 102 -7.22 -10.39 -10.58
N TYR A 103 -7.40 -9.43 -9.69
CA TYR A 103 -8.52 -8.49 -9.70
C TYR A 103 -7.97 -7.07 -9.75
N TYR A 104 -8.43 -6.31 -10.74
CA TYR A 104 -8.05 -4.92 -10.95
C TYR A 104 -9.26 -4.03 -10.69
N ALA A 105 -9.24 -3.26 -9.62
CA ALA A 105 -10.25 -2.24 -9.37
C ALA A 105 -9.80 -0.89 -9.91
N HIS A 106 -10.75 -0.08 -10.38
CA HIS A 106 -10.50 1.26 -10.91
C HIS A 106 -11.75 2.14 -10.84
N LEU A 107 -11.57 3.44 -10.98
CA LEU A 107 -12.62 4.43 -11.13
C LEU A 107 -13.28 4.32 -12.53
N SER A 108 -14.52 4.77 -12.63
CA SER A 108 -15.31 4.72 -13.87
C SER A 108 -15.39 6.05 -14.58
N ASP A 109 -15.44 6.00 -15.91
CA ASP A 109 -15.83 7.10 -16.81
C ASP A 109 -16.51 6.51 -18.06
N PRO A 110 -17.80 6.10 -17.96
CA PRO A 110 -18.47 5.41 -19.05
C PRO A 110 -18.64 6.26 -20.31
N GLU A 111 -18.60 7.57 -20.18
CA GLU A 111 -18.72 8.52 -21.31
C GLU A 111 -17.37 8.96 -21.87
N LYS A 112 -16.26 8.60 -21.20
CA LYS A 112 -14.88 8.93 -21.61
C LYS A 112 -14.63 10.45 -21.75
N GLY A 113 -15.38 11.25 -21.00
CA GLY A 113 -15.29 12.71 -20.99
C GLY A 113 -14.36 13.28 -19.93
N GLY A 114 -13.77 12.43 -19.09
CA GLY A 114 -12.98 12.84 -17.93
C GLY A 114 -13.77 13.78 -17.01
N TRP A 115 -13.14 14.80 -16.50
CA TRP A 115 -13.78 15.79 -15.62
C TRP A 115 -14.99 16.54 -16.23
N SER A 116 -15.25 16.35 -17.53
CA SER A 116 -16.46 16.88 -18.20
C SER A 116 -17.59 15.85 -18.31
N SER A 117 -17.35 14.60 -17.89
CA SER A 117 -18.36 13.55 -17.93
C SER A 117 -19.34 13.67 -16.75
N PRO A 118 -20.66 13.72 -16.98
CA PRO A 118 -21.65 13.79 -15.91
C PRO A 118 -21.77 12.48 -15.12
N ARG A 119 -21.11 11.42 -15.56
CA ARG A 119 -21.06 10.09 -14.92
C ARG A 119 -19.65 9.66 -14.55
N LEU A 120 -18.71 10.60 -14.51
CA LEU A 120 -17.40 10.36 -13.93
C LEU A 120 -17.57 9.94 -12.47
N LEU A 121 -16.79 8.94 -12.02
CA LEU A 121 -16.80 8.42 -10.64
C LEU A 121 -18.14 7.83 -10.17
N ASP A 122 -19.06 7.48 -11.07
CA ASP A 122 -20.41 7.01 -10.66
C ASP A 122 -20.39 5.60 -10.03
N ARG A 123 -19.27 4.86 -10.10
CA ARG A 123 -19.08 3.51 -9.54
C ARG A 123 -17.61 3.14 -9.45
N ILE A 124 -17.31 2.10 -8.67
CA ILE A 124 -16.03 1.38 -8.68
C ILE A 124 -16.19 0.14 -9.53
N VAL A 125 -15.30 -0.06 -10.51
CA VAL A 125 -15.29 -1.22 -11.42
C VAL A 125 -14.21 -2.21 -10.99
N ILE A 126 -14.52 -3.50 -11.01
CA ILE A 126 -13.59 -4.57 -10.70
C ILE A 126 -13.55 -5.54 -11.88
N GLN A 127 -12.40 -5.66 -12.52
CA GLN A 127 -12.12 -6.56 -13.64
C GLN A 127 -11.27 -7.74 -13.18
N LYS A 128 -11.53 -8.95 -13.72
CA LYS A 128 -10.82 -10.18 -13.37
C LYS A 128 -9.94 -10.64 -14.53
N SER A 129 -8.75 -11.12 -14.20
CA SER A 129 -7.84 -11.86 -15.07
C SER A 129 -7.69 -13.29 -14.56
N GLU A 130 -7.80 -14.28 -15.46
CA GLU A 130 -7.64 -15.71 -15.20
C GLU A 130 -6.41 -16.29 -15.92
N ASP A 131 -5.63 -15.45 -16.60
CA ASP A 131 -4.50 -15.84 -17.47
C ASP A 131 -3.15 -15.23 -17.03
N GLY A 132 -3.06 -14.88 -15.76
CA GLY A 132 -1.81 -14.33 -15.18
C GLY A 132 -1.64 -12.83 -15.39
N GLY A 133 -2.73 -12.06 -15.50
CA GLY A 133 -2.69 -10.61 -15.67
C GLY A 133 -2.55 -10.16 -17.14
N LYS A 134 -2.67 -11.08 -18.11
CA LYS A 134 -2.47 -10.79 -19.54
C LYS A 134 -3.70 -10.17 -20.19
N THR A 135 -4.89 -10.63 -19.79
CA THR A 135 -6.17 -10.07 -20.22
C THR A 135 -7.12 -9.93 -19.04
N TYR A 136 -8.04 -9.01 -19.15
CA TYR A 136 -9.07 -8.72 -18.15
C TYR A 136 -10.45 -8.75 -18.80
N ASN A 137 -11.47 -9.25 -18.09
CA ASN A 137 -12.85 -9.23 -18.53
C ASN A 137 -13.45 -7.81 -18.51
N ASP A 138 -14.71 -7.65 -18.92
CA ASP A 138 -15.39 -6.35 -18.95
C ASP A 138 -15.59 -5.72 -17.55
N GLY A 139 -15.52 -6.54 -16.49
CA GLY A 139 -15.70 -6.12 -15.11
C GLY A 139 -17.15 -6.07 -14.66
N THR A 140 -17.30 -6.08 -13.34
CA THR A 140 -18.53 -5.76 -12.61
C THR A 140 -18.28 -4.54 -11.72
N TYR A 141 -19.27 -4.07 -10.98
CA TYR A 141 -19.10 -2.83 -10.22
C TYR A 141 -19.83 -2.83 -8.88
N VAL A 142 -19.38 -1.94 -8.01
CA VAL A 142 -20.04 -1.55 -6.76
C VAL A 142 -20.32 -0.05 -6.75
N GLY A 143 -21.15 0.41 -5.85
CA GLY A 143 -21.33 1.83 -5.53
C GLY A 143 -22.12 2.64 -6.56
N LEU A 144 -22.76 2.02 -7.56
CA LEU A 144 -23.59 2.78 -8.51
C LEU A 144 -24.76 3.44 -7.79
N SER A 145 -24.64 4.73 -7.47
CA SER A 145 -25.59 5.50 -6.70
C SER A 145 -25.76 6.96 -7.20
N HIS A 146 -25.70 7.13 -8.55
CA HIS A 146 -25.81 8.45 -9.18
C HIS A 146 -26.95 9.30 -8.55
N PRO A 147 -26.74 10.60 -8.24
CA PRO A 147 -25.62 11.46 -8.69
C PRO A 147 -24.40 11.46 -7.78
N LYS A 148 -24.23 10.50 -6.87
CA LYS A 148 -23.09 10.41 -5.97
C LYS A 148 -21.84 9.91 -6.69
N ASP A 149 -20.69 10.33 -6.18
CA ASP A 149 -19.36 9.97 -6.70
C ASP A 149 -18.68 8.94 -5.80
N GLN A 150 -17.86 8.07 -6.38
CA GLN A 150 -17.13 6.99 -5.71
C GLN A 150 -15.64 7.15 -5.94
N ASP A 151 -14.83 7.10 -4.88
CA ASP A 151 -13.38 7.30 -4.97
C ASP A 151 -12.60 6.50 -3.93
N LYS A 152 -11.27 6.44 -4.06
CA LYS A 152 -10.32 5.85 -3.11
C LYS A 152 -10.70 4.44 -2.66
N GLN A 153 -11.07 3.59 -3.63
CA GLN A 153 -11.38 2.19 -3.36
C GLN A 153 -10.13 1.41 -2.97
N TRP A 154 -10.32 0.37 -2.16
CA TRP A 154 -9.30 -0.63 -1.90
C TRP A 154 -9.89 -2.04 -1.83
N LEU A 155 -9.08 -3.03 -2.21
CA LEU A 155 -9.45 -4.44 -2.19
C LEU A 155 -8.60 -5.25 -1.21
N CYS A 156 -9.21 -6.28 -0.63
CA CYS A 156 -8.52 -7.36 0.05
C CYS A 156 -9.16 -8.69 -0.34
N VAL A 157 -8.38 -9.75 -0.49
CA VAL A 157 -8.90 -11.11 -0.67
C VAL A 157 -8.77 -11.86 0.65
N ASP A 158 -9.86 -12.45 1.11
CA ASP A 158 -9.85 -13.40 2.22
C ASP A 158 -9.24 -14.73 1.73
N PRO A 159 -8.06 -15.15 2.22
CA PRO A 159 -7.40 -16.33 1.70
C PRO A 159 -8.10 -17.65 2.10
N ARG A 160 -9.11 -17.61 2.97
CA ARG A 160 -9.83 -18.81 3.41
C ARG A 160 -10.81 -19.34 2.38
N ASP A 161 -11.45 -18.44 1.62
CA ASP A 161 -12.53 -18.76 0.67
C ASP A 161 -12.48 -17.94 -0.62
N ASN A 162 -11.45 -17.08 -0.77
CA ASN A 162 -11.28 -16.14 -1.88
C ASN A 162 -12.39 -15.07 -1.98
N THR A 163 -13.11 -14.78 -0.89
CA THR A 163 -14.04 -13.64 -0.83
C THR A 163 -13.26 -12.34 -1.03
N ILE A 164 -13.72 -11.50 -1.95
CA ILE A 164 -13.15 -10.19 -2.22
C ILE A 164 -13.89 -9.17 -1.36
N LEU A 165 -13.15 -8.43 -0.54
CA LEU A 165 -13.62 -7.32 0.27
C LEU A 165 -13.29 -6.01 -0.45
N CYS A 166 -14.25 -5.12 -0.58
CA CYS A 166 -14.07 -3.81 -1.20
C CYS A 166 -14.54 -2.71 -0.25
N THR A 167 -13.72 -1.70 -0.04
CA THR A 167 -14.06 -0.47 0.66
C THR A 167 -13.76 0.73 -0.23
N TRP A 168 -14.49 1.82 -0.07
CA TRP A 168 -14.29 3.07 -0.81
C TRP A 168 -14.95 4.24 -0.09
N THR A 169 -14.64 5.45 -0.53
CA THR A 169 -15.35 6.66 -0.15
C THR A 169 -16.48 6.93 -1.13
N GLU A 170 -17.70 7.11 -0.63
CA GLU A 170 -18.82 7.70 -1.37
C GLU A 170 -18.94 9.16 -1.00
N PHE A 171 -18.98 10.03 -1.99
CA PHE A 171 -19.27 11.46 -1.88
C PHE A 171 -20.69 11.75 -2.34
N ASP A 172 -21.42 12.60 -1.65
CA ASP A 172 -22.68 13.13 -2.20
C ASP A 172 -22.38 13.92 -3.49
N LYS A 173 -21.23 14.62 -3.52
CA LYS A 173 -20.66 15.24 -4.71
C LYS A 173 -19.18 15.51 -4.49
N TYR A 174 -18.30 14.93 -5.31
CA TYR A 174 -16.84 15.11 -5.20
C TYR A 174 -16.43 16.58 -5.34
N ASN A 175 -15.56 17.03 -4.46
CA ASN A 175 -15.04 18.39 -4.38
C ASN A 175 -16.13 19.48 -4.24
N SER A 176 -17.25 19.17 -3.57
CA SER A 176 -18.31 20.11 -3.28
C SER A 176 -17.99 20.93 -2.04
N PRO A 177 -18.10 22.28 -2.11
CA PRO A 177 -17.97 23.15 -0.96
C PRO A 177 -19.28 23.30 -0.15
N ASP A 178 -20.38 22.63 -0.54
CA ASP A 178 -21.65 22.66 0.18
C ASP A 178 -21.53 21.88 1.47
N GLU A 179 -21.76 22.54 2.61
CA GLU A 179 -21.69 21.93 3.93
C GLU A 179 -22.74 20.81 4.16
N ASN A 180 -23.74 20.67 3.29
CA ASN A 180 -24.72 19.60 3.36
C ASN A 180 -24.28 18.34 2.60
N ASP A 181 -23.33 18.46 1.66
CA ASP A 181 -22.76 17.31 0.98
C ASP A 181 -21.81 16.56 1.91
N ARG A 182 -21.91 15.23 1.93
CA ARG A 182 -21.19 14.36 2.87
C ARG A 182 -20.39 13.29 2.14
N SER A 183 -19.29 12.91 2.78
CA SER A 183 -18.51 11.73 2.44
C SER A 183 -18.68 10.64 3.51
N ARG A 184 -18.62 9.37 3.11
CA ARG A 184 -18.74 8.22 3.98
C ARG A 184 -17.96 7.02 3.45
N ILE A 185 -17.53 6.14 4.35
CA ILE A 185 -16.88 4.89 3.98
C ILE A 185 -17.94 3.83 3.73
N LEU A 186 -17.89 3.22 2.55
CA LEU A 186 -18.71 2.09 2.16
C LEU A 186 -17.93 0.78 2.11
N PHE A 187 -18.66 -0.31 2.30
CA PHE A 187 -18.16 -1.68 2.20
C PHE A 187 -19.10 -2.53 1.36
N ALA A 188 -18.52 -3.40 0.51
CA ALA A 188 -19.20 -4.50 -0.15
C ALA A 188 -18.25 -5.70 -0.29
N LYS A 189 -18.81 -6.90 -0.54
CA LYS A 189 -18.04 -8.12 -0.78
C LYS A 189 -18.58 -8.94 -1.93
N SER A 190 -17.70 -9.74 -2.53
CA SER A 190 -18.03 -10.74 -3.56
C SER A 190 -17.48 -12.10 -3.12
N ALA A 191 -18.31 -13.14 -3.11
CA ALA A 191 -17.93 -14.52 -2.81
C ALA A 191 -17.84 -15.41 -4.04
N ASP A 192 -17.97 -14.86 -5.25
CA ASP A 192 -18.06 -15.60 -6.52
C ASP A 192 -17.05 -15.13 -7.58
N GLY A 193 -15.95 -14.52 -7.13
CA GLY A 193 -14.87 -14.05 -8.00
C GLY A 193 -15.24 -12.79 -8.79
N ALA A 194 -15.82 -11.82 -8.12
CA ALA A 194 -16.27 -10.52 -8.63
C ALA A 194 -17.38 -10.60 -9.68
N LYS A 195 -18.18 -11.68 -9.71
CA LYS A 195 -19.34 -11.77 -10.61
C LYS A 195 -20.53 -11.00 -10.05
N THR A 196 -20.78 -11.13 -8.75
CA THR A 196 -21.83 -10.39 -8.02
C THR A 196 -21.28 -9.82 -6.71
N TRP A 197 -21.94 -8.78 -6.23
CA TRP A 197 -21.53 -8.04 -5.03
C TRP A 197 -22.69 -7.94 -4.03
N SER A 198 -22.37 -7.94 -2.76
CA SER A 198 -23.35 -7.58 -1.72
C SER A 198 -23.83 -6.14 -1.92
N LYS A 199 -24.99 -5.82 -1.35
CA LYS A 199 -25.42 -4.42 -1.26
C LYS A 199 -24.39 -3.62 -0.46
N PRO A 200 -23.95 -2.43 -0.92
CA PRO A 200 -23.09 -1.54 -0.16
C PRO A 200 -23.68 -1.17 1.21
N VAL A 201 -22.83 -1.10 2.22
CA VAL A 201 -23.15 -0.70 3.59
C VAL A 201 -22.23 0.43 4.01
N ALA A 202 -22.79 1.54 4.50
CA ALA A 202 -21.99 2.60 5.14
C ALA A 202 -21.52 2.10 6.50
N ILE A 203 -20.19 2.16 6.73
CA ILE A 203 -19.56 1.64 7.94
C ILE A 203 -19.00 2.74 8.84
N SER A 204 -18.66 3.92 8.30
CA SER A 204 -18.24 5.05 9.12
C SER A 204 -19.40 5.65 9.89
N GLN A 205 -19.27 5.83 11.21
CA GLN A 205 -20.25 6.51 12.04
C GLN A 205 -20.33 8.02 11.77
N PHE A 206 -19.20 8.60 11.40
CA PHE A 206 -19.10 10.01 11.09
C PHE A 206 -19.05 10.20 9.58
N GLU A 207 -19.73 11.20 9.11
CA GLU A 207 -19.67 11.65 7.74
C GLU A 207 -18.73 12.84 7.65
N GLY A 208 -17.84 12.83 6.67
CA GLY A 208 -16.94 13.94 6.37
C GLY A 208 -17.58 14.95 5.42
N ASP A 209 -16.82 15.96 5.05
CA ASP A 209 -17.15 16.84 3.92
C ASP A 209 -16.75 16.19 2.58
N CYS A 210 -16.86 16.94 1.50
CA CYS A 210 -16.57 16.45 0.14
C CYS A 210 -15.36 17.15 -0.52
N LEU A 211 -14.43 17.74 0.26
CA LEU A 211 -13.35 18.56 -0.28
C LEU A 211 -12.05 17.80 -0.57
N ASP A 212 -12.01 16.47 -0.36
CA ASP A 212 -10.82 15.64 -0.51
C ASP A 212 -9.63 16.15 0.36
N ASP A 213 -9.95 16.45 1.64
CA ASP A 213 -8.99 16.99 2.60
C ASP A 213 -9.15 16.36 4.01
N ASP A 214 -8.63 17.01 5.05
CA ASP A 214 -8.57 16.51 6.44
C ASP A 214 -9.94 16.21 7.06
N LEU A 215 -11.01 16.82 6.59
CA LEU A 215 -12.38 16.62 7.08
C LEU A 215 -13.18 15.65 6.23
N THR A 216 -12.66 15.18 5.13
CA THR A 216 -13.25 14.13 4.30
C THR A 216 -12.96 12.75 4.93
N THR A 217 -13.92 11.83 4.91
CA THR A 217 -13.65 10.42 5.31
C THR A 217 -13.01 9.69 4.14
N GLU A 218 -11.71 9.31 4.26
CA GLU A 218 -10.96 8.81 3.11
C GLU A 218 -9.94 7.71 3.43
N GLY A 219 -9.49 7.02 2.34
CA GLY A 219 -8.39 6.10 2.37
C GLY A 219 -8.71 4.80 3.12
N ALA A 220 -9.90 4.26 2.92
CA ALA A 220 -10.34 3.05 3.61
C ALA A 220 -9.68 1.80 3.05
N VAL A 221 -8.84 1.12 3.86
CA VAL A 221 -8.16 -0.13 3.50
C VAL A 221 -8.73 -1.29 4.30
N PRO A 222 -9.28 -2.33 3.62
CA PRO A 222 -9.84 -3.51 4.28
C PRO A 222 -8.76 -4.57 4.55
N ALA A 223 -8.98 -5.39 5.59
CA ALA A 223 -8.20 -6.61 5.86
C ALA A 223 -9.13 -7.73 6.32
N ALA A 224 -8.84 -8.96 5.87
CA ALA A 224 -9.53 -10.16 6.35
C ALA A 224 -8.89 -10.65 7.66
N GLY A 225 -9.70 -11.17 8.56
CA GLY A 225 -9.26 -11.80 9.79
C GLY A 225 -9.17 -13.33 9.70
N PRO A 226 -8.52 -13.99 10.68
CA PRO A 226 -8.27 -15.43 10.62
C PRO A 226 -9.52 -16.30 10.71
N ASN A 227 -10.66 -15.79 11.22
CA ASN A 227 -11.90 -16.55 11.39
C ASN A 227 -13.08 -15.95 10.59
N GLY A 228 -12.83 -15.01 9.66
CA GLY A 228 -13.84 -14.34 8.84
C GLY A 228 -14.22 -12.96 9.32
N GLU A 229 -13.46 -12.43 10.23
CA GLU A 229 -13.59 -11.03 10.57
C GLU A 229 -13.21 -10.16 9.37
N VAL A 230 -13.85 -9.01 9.27
CA VAL A 230 -13.49 -7.93 8.34
C VAL A 230 -13.06 -6.74 9.18
N TYR A 231 -11.94 -6.16 8.83
CA TYR A 231 -11.36 -4.99 9.48
C TYR A 231 -11.17 -3.88 8.45
N VAL A 232 -11.43 -2.63 8.83
CA VAL A 232 -11.24 -1.46 7.95
C VAL A 232 -10.60 -0.33 8.76
N ALA A 233 -9.63 0.36 8.16
CA ALA A 233 -9.08 1.59 8.72
C ALA A 233 -9.12 2.70 7.68
N TRP A 234 -9.38 3.95 8.11
CA TRP A 234 -9.45 5.14 7.26
C TRP A 234 -8.99 6.38 8.01
N ALA A 235 -8.77 7.48 7.30
CA ALA A 235 -8.44 8.79 7.85
C ALA A 235 -9.67 9.69 7.92
N TRP A 236 -9.80 10.45 8.99
CA TRP A 236 -10.75 11.53 9.14
C TRP A 236 -10.41 12.42 10.34
N ASN A 237 -10.49 13.74 10.16
CA ASN A 237 -10.33 14.75 11.21
C ASN A 237 -9.07 14.54 12.06
N SER A 238 -7.92 14.49 11.38
CA SER A 238 -6.58 14.29 11.97
C SER A 238 -6.47 13.06 12.88
N LYS A 239 -7.16 11.98 12.52
CA LYS A 239 -7.12 10.70 13.22
C LYS A 239 -7.19 9.54 12.23
N ILE A 240 -6.64 8.42 12.65
CA ILE A 240 -6.86 7.12 12.03
C ILE A 240 -8.01 6.45 12.77
N TRP A 241 -9.05 6.10 12.02
CA TRP A 241 -10.26 5.41 12.51
C TRP A 241 -10.23 3.94 12.10
N PHE A 242 -11.01 3.15 12.79
CA PHE A 242 -11.08 1.71 12.59
C PHE A 242 -12.48 1.21 12.94
N ASP A 243 -13.00 0.33 12.10
CA ASP A 243 -14.19 -0.47 12.37
C ASP A 243 -13.94 -1.94 12.04
N ARG A 244 -14.79 -2.82 12.53
CA ARG A 244 -14.71 -4.26 12.29
C ARG A 244 -16.08 -4.91 12.28
N SER A 245 -16.17 -5.97 11.50
CA SER A 245 -17.23 -6.96 11.53
C SER A 245 -16.69 -8.31 11.98
N LEU A 246 -17.44 -9.03 12.82
CA LEU A 246 -17.10 -10.38 13.27
C LEU A 246 -17.91 -11.47 12.55
N ASP A 247 -18.78 -11.10 11.63
CA ASP A 247 -19.72 -11.94 10.90
C ASP A 247 -19.60 -11.79 9.36
N GLY A 248 -18.41 -11.43 8.91
CA GLY A 248 -18.10 -11.31 7.48
C GLY A 248 -18.74 -10.09 6.81
N GLY A 249 -18.87 -8.98 7.52
CA GLY A 249 -19.38 -7.72 6.99
C GLY A 249 -20.89 -7.54 7.08
N GLN A 250 -21.62 -8.35 7.89
CA GLN A 250 -23.05 -8.24 8.07
C GLN A 250 -23.39 -7.17 9.14
N THR A 251 -22.66 -7.20 10.27
CA THR A 251 -22.78 -6.19 11.33
C THR A 251 -21.43 -5.57 11.64
N TRP A 252 -21.46 -4.32 12.06
CA TRP A 252 -20.31 -3.48 12.34
C TRP A 252 -20.40 -2.92 13.76
N LEU A 253 -19.32 -2.31 14.28
CA LEU A 253 -19.35 -1.72 15.61
C LEU A 253 -20.37 -0.56 15.68
N ASP A 254 -21.06 -0.46 16.80
CA ASP A 254 -21.91 0.71 17.09
C ASP A 254 -21.09 2.00 17.24
N LYS A 255 -19.79 1.86 17.48
CA LYS A 255 -18.89 2.99 17.68
C LYS A 255 -17.49 2.71 17.14
N ASP A 256 -17.07 3.51 16.17
CA ASP A 256 -15.73 3.47 15.58
C ASP A 256 -14.63 3.69 16.62
N ILE A 257 -13.49 3.05 16.41
CA ILE A 257 -12.35 3.09 17.31
C ILE A 257 -11.27 4.00 16.73
N VAL A 258 -10.74 4.91 17.53
CA VAL A 258 -9.56 5.69 17.16
C VAL A 258 -8.30 4.83 17.36
N VAL A 259 -7.57 4.56 16.27
CA VAL A 259 -6.27 3.88 16.30
C VAL A 259 -5.19 4.82 16.82
N ALA A 260 -5.12 6.02 16.25
CA ALA A 260 -4.12 7.03 16.58
C ALA A 260 -4.58 8.45 16.21
N LYS A 261 -3.94 9.46 16.79
CA LYS A 261 -3.94 10.81 16.24
C LYS A 261 -2.99 10.85 15.04
N GLN A 262 -3.35 11.65 14.05
CA GLN A 262 -2.58 11.85 12.82
C GLN A 262 -2.29 13.36 12.66
N PRO A 263 -1.27 13.90 13.36
CA PRO A 263 -0.92 15.31 13.20
C PRO A 263 -0.47 15.63 11.77
N GLY A 264 -1.03 16.67 11.18
CA GLY A 264 -0.90 17.00 9.76
C GLY A 264 -2.13 16.56 8.95
N GLY A 265 -2.92 15.63 9.48
CA GLY A 265 -4.16 15.18 8.86
C GLY A 265 -3.97 14.25 7.68
N TRP A 266 -4.99 14.17 6.85
CA TRP A 266 -4.96 13.47 5.57
C TRP A 266 -4.01 14.18 4.59
N THR A 267 -4.19 15.50 4.40
CA THR A 267 -3.42 16.30 3.47
C THR A 267 -2.33 17.10 4.18
N PHE A 268 -1.08 16.89 3.81
CA PHE A 268 0.06 17.66 4.31
C PHE A 268 1.09 17.99 3.22
N ASP A 269 1.84 19.05 3.48
CA ASP A 269 2.78 19.62 2.52
C ASP A 269 4.14 18.91 2.56
N ILE A 270 4.59 18.42 1.41
CA ILE A 270 5.95 17.92 1.17
C ILE A 270 6.58 18.76 0.06
N PRO A 271 7.73 19.42 0.28
CA PRO A 271 8.39 20.22 -0.74
C PRO A 271 8.58 19.43 -2.04
N GLY A 272 8.26 20.06 -3.19
CA GLY A 272 8.37 19.44 -4.52
C GLY A 272 7.29 18.42 -4.88
N ILE A 273 6.43 18.02 -3.96
CA ILE A 273 5.27 17.15 -4.23
C ILE A 273 4.03 18.02 -4.37
N GLN A 274 3.21 17.76 -5.40
CA GLN A 274 2.00 18.53 -5.67
C GLN A 274 0.94 18.31 -4.59
N ARG A 275 0.71 17.03 -4.22
CA ARG A 275 -0.23 16.57 -3.20
C ARG A 275 0.40 15.38 -2.47
N CYS A 276 0.29 15.35 -1.16
CA CYS A 276 0.73 14.22 -0.34
C CYS A 276 -0.27 13.97 0.76
N ASN A 277 -0.54 12.70 1.02
CA ASN A 277 -1.49 12.26 2.03
C ASN A 277 -0.87 11.29 3.05
N GLY A 278 -1.59 11.13 4.15
CA GLY A 278 -1.25 10.20 5.22
C GLY A 278 -2.10 8.93 5.21
N MET A 279 -2.48 8.42 4.05
CA MET A 279 -3.36 7.25 3.89
C MET A 279 -2.96 6.10 4.82
N PRO A 280 -3.88 5.59 5.66
CA PRO A 280 -3.59 4.45 6.52
C PRO A 280 -3.70 3.14 5.73
N VAL A 281 -2.74 2.24 5.95
CA VAL A 281 -2.73 0.90 5.35
C VAL A 281 -2.88 -0.14 6.45
N LEU A 282 -3.95 -0.94 6.38
CA LEU A 282 -4.28 -1.99 7.34
C LEU A 282 -3.94 -3.36 6.77
N VAL A 283 -3.26 -4.21 7.56
CA VAL A 283 -3.07 -5.62 7.28
C VAL A 283 -3.33 -6.47 8.53
N CYS A 284 -3.69 -7.74 8.33
CA CYS A 284 -3.82 -8.76 9.37
C CYS A 284 -2.81 -9.87 9.13
N ASP A 285 -2.12 -10.32 10.17
CA ASP A 285 -1.27 -11.51 10.11
C ASP A 285 -2.15 -12.76 10.08
N LEU A 286 -2.20 -13.42 8.94
CA LEU A 286 -2.88 -14.70 8.74
C LEU A 286 -1.89 -15.88 8.67
N SER A 287 -0.59 -15.62 8.85
CA SER A 287 0.45 -16.65 8.85
C SER A 287 0.21 -17.68 9.96
N ASN A 288 0.95 -18.78 9.92
CA ASN A 288 0.97 -19.75 11.01
C ASN A 288 1.99 -19.37 12.11
N GLY A 289 2.51 -18.14 12.07
CA GLY A 289 3.49 -17.63 13.02
C GLY A 289 2.90 -17.21 14.37
N PRO A 290 3.77 -16.76 15.30
CA PRO A 290 3.37 -16.38 16.67
C PRO A 290 2.52 -15.10 16.76
N HIS A 291 2.38 -14.38 15.66
CA HIS A 291 1.65 -13.11 15.59
C HIS A 291 0.32 -13.22 14.84
N ARG A 292 -0.12 -14.46 14.51
CA ARG A 292 -1.38 -14.71 13.83
C ARG A 292 -2.55 -13.97 14.49
N GLY A 293 -3.34 -13.26 13.69
CA GLY A 293 -4.48 -12.42 14.14
C GLY A 293 -4.09 -11.04 14.63
N THR A 294 -2.80 -10.69 14.61
CA THR A 294 -2.37 -9.31 14.90
C THR A 294 -2.69 -8.40 13.72
N LEU A 295 -3.33 -7.28 14.01
CA LEU A 295 -3.59 -6.19 13.07
C LEU A 295 -2.45 -5.18 13.13
N TYR A 296 -2.06 -4.65 11.99
CA TYR A 296 -1.08 -3.58 11.85
C TYR A 296 -1.66 -2.47 10.98
N VAL A 297 -1.60 -1.23 11.47
CA VAL A 297 -1.93 -0.03 10.68
C VAL A 297 -0.67 0.80 10.52
N ASN A 298 -0.34 1.13 9.29
CA ASN A 298 0.77 2.00 8.89
C ASN A 298 0.22 3.30 8.31
N TRP A 299 0.87 4.42 8.57
CA TRP A 299 0.58 5.73 7.99
C TRP A 299 1.79 6.64 8.04
N SER A 300 1.73 7.77 7.34
CA SER A 300 2.66 8.89 7.51
C SER A 300 1.98 10.07 8.21
N ASP A 301 2.71 10.79 9.08
CA ASP A 301 2.22 12.00 9.73
C ASP A 301 3.34 12.98 10.11
N GLN A 302 2.94 14.19 10.51
CA GLN A 302 3.82 15.27 10.91
C GLN A 302 3.89 15.45 12.43
N LYS A 303 3.80 14.38 13.20
CA LYS A 303 3.86 14.40 14.67
C LYS A 303 5.13 15.04 15.23
N ARG A 304 6.24 14.98 14.51
CA ARG A 304 7.51 15.58 14.91
C ARG A 304 7.73 16.98 14.35
N GLY A 305 6.86 17.46 13.51
CA GLY A 305 6.86 18.79 12.92
C GLY A 305 6.59 18.79 11.42
N LYS A 306 6.23 19.95 10.88
CA LYS A 306 5.92 20.13 9.46
C LYS A 306 7.09 19.78 8.52
N ASN A 307 8.33 19.89 9.00
CA ASN A 307 9.54 19.54 8.24
C ASN A 307 10.14 18.19 8.65
N ASP A 308 9.36 17.35 9.32
CA ASP A 308 9.80 16.07 9.90
C ASP A 308 8.63 15.07 9.84
N THR A 309 8.23 14.75 8.61
CA THR A 309 7.19 13.73 8.35
C THR A 309 7.82 12.35 8.53
N ASP A 310 7.20 11.51 9.34
CA ASP A 310 7.68 10.16 9.64
C ASP A 310 6.65 9.09 9.26
N ILE A 311 7.12 7.84 9.14
CA ILE A 311 6.30 6.65 8.94
C ILE A 311 6.07 5.97 10.29
N TRP A 312 4.82 5.64 10.57
CA TRP A 312 4.38 5.04 11.82
C TRP A 312 3.66 3.72 11.61
N VAL A 313 3.75 2.85 12.62
CA VAL A 313 2.96 1.63 12.73
C VAL A 313 2.37 1.53 14.13
N SER A 314 1.10 1.18 14.22
CA SER A 314 0.42 0.73 15.43
C SER A 314 -0.13 -0.67 15.23
N LYS A 315 -0.22 -1.47 16.30
CA LYS A 315 -0.74 -2.84 16.22
C LYS A 315 -1.78 -3.14 17.29
N SER A 316 -2.67 -4.07 16.95
CA SER A 316 -3.65 -4.64 17.87
C SER A 316 -3.54 -6.18 17.88
N THR A 317 -3.44 -6.76 19.07
CA THR A 317 -3.41 -8.23 19.28
C THR A 317 -4.74 -8.78 19.81
N ASN A 318 -5.79 -7.96 19.80
CA ASN A 318 -7.10 -8.30 20.37
C ASN A 318 -8.26 -7.97 19.44
N GLY A 319 -8.02 -8.04 18.12
CA GLY A 319 -9.03 -7.81 17.09
C GLY A 319 -9.48 -6.36 17.03
N GLY A 320 -8.58 -5.39 17.21
CA GLY A 320 -8.86 -3.97 17.10
C GLY A 320 -9.52 -3.34 18.34
N LYS A 321 -9.75 -4.08 19.44
CA LYS A 321 -10.36 -3.53 20.68
C LYS A 321 -9.48 -2.44 21.31
N SER A 322 -8.17 -2.57 21.20
CA SER A 322 -7.20 -1.59 21.63
C SER A 322 -5.94 -1.64 20.74
N TRP A 323 -5.21 -0.54 20.70
CA TRP A 323 -4.05 -0.34 19.84
C TRP A 323 -2.82 0.04 20.66
N SER A 324 -1.66 -0.39 20.20
CA SER A 324 -0.37 -0.02 20.80
C SER A 324 -0.08 1.47 20.60
N ARG A 325 0.85 2.01 21.39
CA ARG A 325 1.46 3.30 21.01
C ARG A 325 2.14 3.14 19.65
N PRO A 326 1.97 4.12 18.73
CA PRO A 326 2.67 4.09 17.46
C PRO A 326 4.19 4.06 17.66
N ILE A 327 4.86 3.21 16.89
CA ILE A 327 6.31 3.18 16.76
C ILE A 327 6.73 3.75 15.41
N ARG A 328 7.88 4.40 15.35
CA ARG A 328 8.43 4.94 14.12
C ARG A 328 9.10 3.81 13.32
N VAL A 329 8.80 3.74 12.03
CA VAL A 329 9.34 2.75 11.09
C VAL A 329 10.69 3.19 10.53
N ASN A 330 10.79 4.46 10.11
CA ASN A 330 12.05 5.03 9.63
C ASN A 330 13.02 5.28 10.79
N ASP A 331 14.31 5.01 10.58
CA ASP A 331 15.36 5.05 11.59
C ASP A 331 16.32 6.24 11.42
N ASP A 332 16.01 7.19 10.53
CA ASP A 332 16.78 8.41 10.30
C ASP A 332 16.80 9.36 11.50
N ARG A 333 17.61 10.40 11.40
CA ARG A 333 17.62 11.52 12.34
C ARG A 333 16.45 12.47 12.07
N LYS A 334 16.20 13.43 12.97
CA LYS A 334 15.14 14.44 12.83
C LYS A 334 15.34 15.38 11.65
N GLY A 335 14.23 15.92 11.14
CA GLY A 335 14.21 17.04 10.22
C GLY A 335 14.28 16.64 8.76
N LYS A 336 13.82 15.45 8.43
CA LYS A 336 13.71 14.95 7.07
C LYS A 336 12.33 14.36 6.82
N HIS A 337 11.92 14.32 5.56
CA HIS A 337 10.62 13.79 5.18
C HIS A 337 10.70 12.33 4.76
N GLN A 338 9.81 11.50 5.33
CA GLN A 338 9.44 10.19 4.85
C GLN A 338 7.93 10.21 4.59
N PHE A 339 7.46 9.76 3.43
CA PHE A 339 6.08 9.95 3.01
C PHE A 339 5.61 8.90 2.00
N LEU A 340 4.30 8.84 1.76
CA LEU A 340 3.60 7.91 0.88
C LEU A 340 4.06 6.47 1.13
N SER A 341 3.81 5.97 2.34
CA SER A 341 4.19 4.62 2.75
C SER A 341 3.11 3.60 2.39
N TRP A 342 3.55 2.35 2.13
CA TRP A 342 2.67 1.21 1.98
C TRP A 342 3.20 -0.01 2.73
N LEU A 343 2.32 -0.68 3.48
CA LEU A 343 2.62 -1.86 4.29
C LEU A 343 2.08 -3.12 3.60
N ALA A 344 2.93 -4.14 3.48
CA ALA A 344 2.52 -5.50 3.16
C ALA A 344 2.98 -6.48 4.24
N ILE A 345 2.31 -7.61 4.31
CA ILE A 345 2.71 -8.76 5.13
C ILE A 345 2.86 -9.99 4.24
N ASP A 346 3.97 -10.70 4.37
CA ASP A 346 4.13 -12.02 3.78
C ASP A 346 3.40 -13.05 4.65
N GLN A 347 2.27 -13.54 4.17
CA GLN A 347 1.43 -14.47 4.92
C GLN A 347 2.05 -15.86 5.13
N THR A 348 3.22 -16.15 4.52
CA THR A 348 3.96 -17.40 4.78
C THR A 348 4.90 -17.28 5.98
N SER A 349 5.49 -16.10 6.20
CA SER A 349 6.45 -15.84 7.29
C SER A 349 5.89 -14.99 8.43
N GLY A 350 4.87 -14.17 8.17
CA GLY A 350 4.38 -13.12 9.06
C GLY A 350 5.30 -11.89 9.12
N TYR A 351 6.25 -11.75 8.19
CA TYR A 351 7.16 -10.60 8.14
C TYR A 351 6.46 -9.41 7.51
N LEU A 352 6.76 -8.23 8.03
CA LEU A 352 6.20 -6.96 7.59
C LEU A 352 7.20 -6.22 6.72
N TYR A 353 6.71 -5.63 5.62
CA TYR A 353 7.48 -4.83 4.68
C TYR A 353 6.78 -3.49 4.46
N VAL A 354 7.51 -2.39 4.63
CA VAL A 354 7.01 -1.04 4.41
C VAL A 354 7.87 -0.34 3.38
N VAL A 355 7.31 0.00 2.22
CA VAL A 355 7.96 0.85 1.23
C VAL A 355 7.57 2.30 1.46
N PHE A 356 8.49 3.25 1.30
CA PHE A 356 8.24 4.68 1.46
C PHE A 356 9.31 5.53 0.75
N TYR A 357 8.96 6.77 0.44
CA TYR A 357 9.92 7.78 -0.03
C TYR A 357 10.67 8.38 1.15
N ASP A 358 11.96 8.70 0.94
CA ASP A 358 12.86 9.15 2.02
C ASP A 358 13.88 10.18 1.51
N ARG A 359 14.05 11.24 2.27
CA ARG A 359 14.98 12.35 1.99
C ARG A 359 16.12 12.44 3.00
N ARG A 360 16.39 11.39 3.78
CA ARG A 360 17.39 11.42 4.88
C ARG A 360 18.80 11.83 4.44
N GLU A 361 19.17 11.51 3.19
CA GLU A 361 20.52 11.76 2.67
C GLU A 361 20.68 13.16 2.06
N TYR A 362 19.58 13.94 1.91
CA TYR A 362 19.58 15.17 1.12
C TYR A 362 19.16 16.39 1.94
N SER A 363 19.67 17.56 1.52
CA SER A 363 19.25 18.88 2.03
C SER A 363 18.31 19.62 1.07
N ASP A 364 17.98 19.00 -0.05
CA ASP A 364 17.09 19.46 -1.10
C ASP A 364 15.91 18.49 -1.32
N GLU A 365 15.19 18.60 -2.44
CA GLU A 365 14.00 17.80 -2.74
C GLU A 365 14.32 16.40 -3.33
N ARG A 366 15.60 16.07 -3.54
CA ARG A 366 15.98 14.72 -3.96
C ARG A 366 15.43 13.66 -3.03
N THR A 367 14.89 12.61 -3.63
CA THR A 367 14.11 11.60 -2.94
C THR A 367 14.61 10.22 -3.34
N ASP A 368 14.89 9.39 -2.35
CA ASP A 368 15.15 7.95 -2.50
C ASP A 368 13.91 7.12 -2.13
N VAL A 369 13.97 5.83 -2.38
CA VAL A 369 12.97 4.85 -1.93
C VAL A 369 13.63 3.88 -0.95
N TYR A 370 12.98 3.67 0.19
CA TYR A 370 13.41 2.78 1.24
C TYR A 370 12.42 1.64 1.45
N LEU A 371 12.93 0.51 1.88
CA LEU A 371 12.18 -0.63 2.38
C LEU A 371 12.54 -0.84 3.85
N ALA A 372 11.53 -0.86 4.71
CA ALA A 372 11.69 -1.27 6.10
C ALA A 372 11.13 -2.67 6.32
N VAL A 373 11.88 -3.52 6.99
CA VAL A 373 11.53 -4.92 7.25
C VAL A 373 11.44 -5.19 8.74
N SER A 374 10.33 -5.80 9.19
CA SER A 374 10.19 -6.32 10.55
C SER A 374 9.97 -7.83 10.51
N ARG A 375 10.80 -8.57 11.29
CA ARG A 375 10.74 -10.02 11.45
C ARG A 375 10.26 -10.45 12.83
N ASP A 376 9.88 -9.48 13.67
CA ASP A 376 9.55 -9.67 15.09
C ASP A 376 8.14 -9.21 15.47
N GLY A 377 7.23 -9.20 14.47
CA GLY A 377 5.84 -8.79 14.66
C GLY A 377 5.70 -7.30 14.92
N GLY A 378 6.43 -6.48 14.17
CA GLY A 378 6.33 -5.03 14.20
C GLY A 378 6.87 -4.41 15.51
N LYS A 379 7.84 -5.02 16.16
CA LYS A 379 8.54 -4.42 17.33
C LYS A 379 9.71 -3.55 16.88
N THR A 380 10.48 -4.03 15.89
CA THR A 380 11.61 -3.32 15.29
C THR A 380 11.55 -3.39 13.78
N PHE A 381 12.16 -2.39 13.11
CA PHE A 381 12.29 -2.32 11.66
C PHE A 381 13.74 -2.05 11.27
N THR A 382 14.24 -2.78 10.28
CA THR A 382 15.53 -2.51 9.63
C THR A 382 15.25 -1.83 8.30
N ASN A 383 15.89 -0.67 8.07
CA ASN A 383 15.67 0.13 6.86
C ASN A 383 16.80 -0.11 5.85
N GLU A 384 16.44 -0.28 4.59
CA GLU A 384 17.36 -0.45 3.47
C GLU A 384 16.96 0.49 2.33
N LYS A 385 17.94 1.21 1.76
CA LYS A 385 17.71 1.97 0.53
C LYS A 385 17.60 1.00 -0.64
N ILE A 386 16.49 1.05 -1.36
CA ILE A 386 16.21 0.18 -2.49
C ILE A 386 16.28 0.88 -3.85
N SER A 387 16.23 2.22 -3.89
CA SER A 387 16.45 2.99 -5.13
C SER A 387 17.93 3.05 -5.48
N GLU A 388 18.29 2.76 -6.74
CA GLU A 388 19.69 2.87 -7.24
C GLU A 388 20.19 4.30 -7.30
N SER A 389 19.28 5.25 -7.51
CA SER A 389 19.58 6.68 -7.55
C SER A 389 18.38 7.50 -7.07
N PRO A 390 18.61 8.70 -6.53
CA PRO A 390 17.50 9.61 -6.19
C PRO A 390 16.82 10.15 -7.43
N PHE A 391 15.66 10.75 -7.24
CA PHE A 391 14.93 11.52 -8.25
C PHE A 391 14.45 12.85 -7.67
N ASP A 392 14.16 13.83 -8.57
CA ASP A 392 13.69 15.16 -8.20
C ASP A 392 12.21 15.31 -8.60
N PRO A 393 11.27 15.34 -7.64
CA PRO A 393 9.86 15.61 -7.93
C PRO A 393 9.64 17.09 -8.30
N SER A 394 8.49 17.38 -8.91
CA SER A 394 8.09 18.75 -9.26
C SER A 394 6.60 18.95 -8.98
N ARG A 395 6.27 20.01 -8.25
CA ARG A 395 4.87 20.39 -7.96
C ARG A 395 4.01 20.67 -9.20
N LEU A 396 4.62 20.84 -10.37
CA LEU A 396 3.91 21.11 -11.61
C LEU A 396 3.33 19.86 -12.26
N VAL A 397 3.64 18.66 -11.72
CA VAL A 397 3.22 17.39 -12.28
C VAL A 397 2.62 16.54 -11.15
N PHE A 398 1.43 16.03 -11.36
CA PHE A 398 0.80 15.10 -10.42
C PHE A 398 1.65 13.83 -10.27
N PHE A 399 2.08 13.56 -9.03
CA PHE A 399 3.02 12.49 -8.72
C PHE A 399 2.32 11.18 -8.29
N GLY A 400 1.02 11.27 -7.98
CA GLY A 400 0.20 10.20 -7.42
C GLY A 400 0.06 10.31 -5.90
N ASP A 401 -0.94 9.61 -5.38
CA ASP A 401 -1.32 9.62 -3.96
C ASP A 401 -0.73 8.45 -3.16
N TYR A 402 -0.19 7.44 -3.84
CA TYR A 402 0.36 6.25 -3.19
C TYR A 402 1.44 5.57 -4.05
N ASN A 403 2.24 4.76 -3.41
CA ASN A 403 3.00 3.64 -3.96
C ASN A 403 2.40 2.33 -3.42
N HIS A 404 2.99 1.18 -3.75
CA HIS A 404 2.47 -0.10 -3.28
C HIS A 404 3.60 -1.13 -3.07
N ILE A 405 3.28 -2.25 -2.43
CA ILE A 405 4.19 -3.38 -2.26
C ILE A 405 3.39 -4.66 -2.11
N SER A 406 3.88 -5.74 -2.69
CA SER A 406 3.36 -7.09 -2.50
C SER A 406 4.46 -8.02 -2.00
N ALA A 407 4.10 -8.95 -1.09
CA ALA A 407 5.03 -9.92 -0.51
C ALA A 407 4.37 -11.28 -0.39
N HIS A 408 5.03 -12.33 -0.88
CA HIS A 408 4.61 -13.72 -0.74
C HIS A 408 5.78 -14.68 -0.85
N ALA A 409 5.88 -15.64 0.08
CA ALA A 409 6.89 -16.70 0.11
C ALA A 409 8.34 -16.19 -0.02
N GLY A 410 8.64 -15.06 0.61
CA GLY A 410 9.95 -14.41 0.59
C GLY A 410 10.24 -13.60 -0.67
N VAL A 411 9.35 -13.59 -1.66
CA VAL A 411 9.42 -12.69 -2.82
C VAL A 411 8.74 -11.38 -2.43
N VAL A 412 9.47 -10.25 -2.54
CA VAL A 412 8.96 -8.93 -2.17
C VAL A 412 9.14 -7.98 -3.36
N ARG A 413 8.07 -7.33 -3.78
CA ARG A 413 8.07 -6.42 -4.93
C ARG A 413 7.43 -5.08 -4.53
N PRO A 414 8.25 -4.13 -4.05
CA PRO A 414 7.83 -2.74 -3.95
C PRO A 414 7.67 -2.15 -5.35
N ILE A 415 6.68 -1.28 -5.52
CA ILE A 415 6.43 -0.54 -6.76
C ILE A 415 6.23 0.94 -6.42
N TRP A 416 6.84 1.83 -7.18
CA TRP A 416 6.81 3.26 -6.90
C TRP A 416 6.90 4.11 -8.15
N THR A 417 6.44 5.35 -8.04
CA THR A 417 6.59 6.40 -9.05
C THR A 417 7.95 7.09 -8.91
N ARG A 418 8.60 7.41 -10.03
CA ARG A 418 9.73 8.32 -10.10
C ARG A 418 9.42 9.46 -11.06
N MET A 419 10.11 10.58 -10.87
CA MET A 419 10.03 11.72 -11.77
C MET A 419 11.43 12.20 -12.15
N GLU A 420 11.67 12.35 -13.44
CA GLU A 420 12.92 12.89 -13.98
C GLU A 420 12.59 14.04 -14.94
N LYS A 421 12.88 15.28 -14.54
CA LYS A 421 12.61 16.47 -15.35
C LYS A 421 11.14 16.56 -15.83
N GLY A 422 10.20 16.21 -14.95
CA GLY A 422 8.76 16.19 -15.25
C GLY A 422 8.27 14.98 -16.06
N VAL A 423 9.12 13.99 -16.30
CA VAL A 423 8.75 12.71 -16.93
C VAL A 423 8.53 11.68 -15.83
N LEU A 424 7.31 11.15 -15.76
CA LEU A 424 6.92 10.11 -14.79
C LEU A 424 7.33 8.73 -15.29
N SER A 425 7.70 7.87 -14.34
CA SER A 425 8.01 6.47 -14.59
C SER A 425 7.66 5.61 -13.38
N VAL A 426 7.30 4.36 -13.64
CA VAL A 426 6.99 3.36 -12.61
C VAL A 426 8.10 2.33 -12.57
N TRP A 427 8.57 2.03 -11.37
CA TRP A 427 9.70 1.15 -11.10
C TRP A 427 9.35 0.11 -10.04
N THR A 428 10.03 -1.02 -10.07
CA THR A 428 10.06 -2.02 -8.99
C THR A 428 11.48 -2.39 -8.64
N ALA A 429 11.69 -2.98 -7.46
CA ALA A 429 12.96 -3.59 -7.08
C ALA A 429 12.81 -5.10 -6.95
N ILE A 430 13.83 -5.83 -7.36
CA ILE A 430 13.94 -7.26 -7.14
C ILE A 430 14.53 -7.48 -5.74
N TRP A 431 13.66 -7.59 -4.77
CA TRP A 431 14.04 -7.86 -3.39
C TRP A 431 13.49 -9.23 -2.95
N ASN A 432 14.31 -10.05 -2.35
CA ASN A 432 13.89 -11.35 -1.84
C ASN A 432 14.43 -11.53 -0.43
N GLU A 433 13.62 -12.08 0.46
CA GLU A 433 14.06 -12.49 1.79
C GLU A 433 15.17 -13.54 1.64
N ALA A 434 16.28 -13.33 2.33
CA ALA A 434 17.35 -14.32 2.36
C ALA A 434 16.78 -15.61 2.97
N ARG A 435 16.80 -16.71 2.22
CA ARG A 435 16.46 -18.02 2.79
C ARG A 435 17.56 -18.37 3.79
N GLU A 436 17.20 -18.51 5.05
CA GLU A 436 18.09 -19.14 6.02
C GLU A 436 18.45 -20.53 5.48
N LYS A 437 19.77 -20.77 5.33
CA LYS A 437 20.32 -22.05 4.84
C LYS A 437 20.34 -23.07 5.95
#